data_b5a409e54631ca0affd49d238b026a8b
#
_entry.id   b5a409e54631ca0affd49d238b026a8b
#
_cell.length_a   1.000
_cell.length_b   1.000
_cell.length_c   1.000
_cell.angle_alpha   90.00
_cell.angle_beta   90.00
_cell.angle_gamma   90.00
#
_symmetry.space_group_name_H-M   'P 1'
#
loop_
_entity.id
_entity.type
_entity.pdbx_description
1 polymer ?
#
loop_
_entity_poly.entity_id
_entity_poly.type
_entity_poly.pdbx_seq_one_letter_code
_entity_poly.pdbx_strand_id
1 'polypeptide(L)'
;MARTPAEEALARALAERTGTMPEDWFCVFKARYGMQAALSALRPATGEGVVVTQLFTCLTAVVPIVAAGLAPVYRDVSARTASLDPERLDPPAGTRAVMLQHTYGIVDDAESEELARRAHAAGALVVEDSAHCVCRMARDASGEPVADVSVHSFGVEKILPTHFGGAVWVNPASPLSGLVRDALAALPEPSGRLDALARRYRTENRVLAHLPAGVSASLRRALVSSGAMEPAVSEQERRGAAARGPVRASAWVCERALAALAGLDEAEALRRETVEAYRAALGGVDGADTLPAALEGPSQPLLRYPVLAPDTRAADRVVAGVCSAGLFAEAWYRPELGPGVLDAAAFRVPSDRSGLPVHERLVATCAALPADVGAAGARRAADAVRAALAGGAE
;
A
#
# COMPACT_ATOMS: atom_id res chain seq x y z
N MET A 1 -19.64 -17.82 -8.99
CA MET A 1 -18.87 -18.81 -9.80
C MET A 1 -18.05 -19.67 -8.83
N ALA A 2 -17.77 -20.94 -9.17
CA ALA A 2 -16.89 -21.77 -8.36
C ALA A 2 -15.45 -21.23 -8.38
N ARG A 3 -14.72 -21.38 -7.28
CA ARG A 3 -13.29 -21.06 -7.21
C ARG A 3 -12.49 -22.07 -8.01
N THR A 4 -11.39 -21.62 -8.61
CA THR A 4 -10.42 -22.53 -9.22
C THR A 4 -9.60 -23.23 -8.13
N PRO A 5 -9.02 -24.41 -8.38
CA PRO A 5 -8.14 -25.08 -7.40
C PRO A 5 -6.97 -24.19 -6.93
N ALA A 6 -6.45 -23.34 -7.80
CA ALA A 6 -5.38 -22.40 -7.45
C ALA A 6 -5.85 -21.29 -6.49
N GLU A 7 -7.07 -20.78 -6.69
CA GLU A 7 -7.67 -19.82 -5.75
C GLU A 7 -7.93 -20.43 -4.38
N GLU A 8 -8.45 -21.66 -4.34
CA GLU A 8 -8.68 -22.38 -3.09
C GLU A 8 -7.38 -22.64 -2.33
N ALA A 9 -6.32 -23.01 -3.05
CA ALA A 9 -5.00 -23.23 -2.45
C ALA A 9 -4.42 -21.94 -1.89
N LEU A 10 -4.50 -20.82 -2.64
CA LEU A 10 -4.04 -19.52 -2.18
C LEU A 10 -4.86 -19.03 -0.98
N ALA A 11 -6.18 -19.15 -1.03
CA ALA A 11 -7.05 -18.76 0.09
C ALA A 11 -6.74 -19.55 1.38
N ARG A 12 -6.50 -20.87 1.27
CA ARG A 12 -6.06 -21.69 2.40
C ARG A 12 -4.72 -21.22 2.97
N ALA A 13 -3.74 -20.97 2.12
CA ALA A 13 -2.42 -20.53 2.56
C ALA A 13 -2.46 -19.14 3.26
N LEU A 14 -3.31 -18.23 2.78
CA LEU A 14 -3.54 -16.94 3.43
C LEU A 14 -4.25 -17.10 4.78
N ALA A 15 -5.30 -17.90 4.82
CA ALA A 15 -6.08 -18.18 6.03
C ALA A 15 -5.21 -18.83 7.12
N GLU A 16 -4.38 -19.81 6.75
CA GLU A 16 -3.45 -20.47 7.68
C GLU A 16 -2.44 -19.48 8.29
N ARG A 17 -1.91 -18.55 7.49
CA ARG A 17 -0.97 -17.53 7.98
C ARG A 17 -1.60 -16.44 8.83
N THR A 18 -2.88 -16.17 8.63
CA THR A 18 -3.59 -15.09 9.34
C THR A 18 -4.49 -15.59 10.47
N GLY A 19 -4.64 -16.92 10.64
CA GLY A 19 -5.55 -17.50 11.63
C GLY A 19 -7.02 -17.26 11.29
N THR A 20 -7.38 -17.13 10.01
CA THR A 20 -8.73 -16.87 9.52
C THR A 20 -9.28 -18.07 8.75
N MET A 21 -10.46 -17.95 8.13
CA MET A 21 -11.05 -19.04 7.36
C MET A 21 -10.87 -18.84 5.85
N PRO A 22 -10.58 -19.90 5.08
CA PRO A 22 -10.33 -19.79 3.61
C PRO A 22 -11.50 -19.25 2.83
N GLU A 23 -12.74 -19.49 3.26
CA GLU A 23 -13.97 -19.01 2.62
C GLU A 23 -14.12 -17.48 2.67
N ASP A 24 -13.42 -16.81 3.60
CA ASP A 24 -13.46 -15.37 3.79
C ASP A 24 -12.47 -14.63 2.87
N TRP A 25 -11.60 -15.36 2.15
CA TRP A 25 -10.62 -14.81 1.23
C TRP A 25 -11.08 -14.81 -0.21
N PHE A 26 -10.86 -13.71 -0.92
CA PHE A 26 -11.18 -13.52 -2.33
C PHE A 26 -9.93 -13.07 -3.09
N CYS A 27 -9.52 -13.85 -4.10
CA CYS A 27 -8.34 -13.54 -4.90
C CYS A 27 -8.70 -12.60 -6.05
N VAL A 28 -7.93 -11.51 -6.22
CA VAL A 28 -8.17 -10.46 -7.21
C VAL A 28 -6.94 -10.20 -8.07
N PHE A 29 -7.13 -9.74 -9.31
CA PHE A 29 -6.04 -9.52 -10.25
C PHE A 29 -5.11 -8.36 -9.84
N LYS A 30 -5.65 -7.34 -9.17
CA LYS A 30 -4.91 -6.27 -8.49
C LYS A 30 -5.63 -5.97 -7.18
N ALA A 31 -4.92 -5.69 -6.10
CA ALA A 31 -5.51 -5.37 -4.80
C ALA A 31 -6.56 -4.25 -4.87
N ARG A 32 -6.26 -3.18 -5.65
CA ARG A 32 -7.19 -2.08 -5.91
C ARG A 32 -8.53 -2.51 -6.53
N TYR A 33 -8.58 -3.62 -7.26
CA TYR A 33 -9.83 -4.16 -7.81
C TYR A 33 -10.71 -4.77 -6.72
N GLY A 34 -10.11 -5.46 -5.77
CA GLY A 34 -10.82 -5.95 -4.59
C GLY A 34 -11.32 -4.82 -3.70
N MET A 35 -10.47 -3.83 -3.46
CA MET A 35 -10.86 -2.62 -2.72
C MET A 35 -12.01 -1.89 -3.41
N GLN A 36 -11.96 -1.71 -4.74
CA GLN A 36 -13.05 -1.10 -5.51
C GLN A 36 -14.34 -1.91 -5.40
N ALA A 37 -14.28 -3.23 -5.51
CA ALA A 37 -15.46 -4.09 -5.39
C ALA A 37 -16.10 -3.97 -4.00
N ALA A 38 -15.28 -4.05 -2.94
CA ALA A 38 -15.75 -3.90 -1.56
C ALA A 38 -16.38 -2.52 -1.33
N LEU A 39 -15.72 -1.44 -1.76
CA LEU A 39 -16.24 -0.08 -1.62
C LEU A 39 -17.49 0.16 -2.47
N SER A 40 -17.58 -0.41 -3.67
CA SER A 40 -18.77 -0.30 -4.52
C SER A 40 -20.01 -0.92 -3.87
N ALA A 41 -19.83 -1.98 -3.08
CA ALA A 41 -20.91 -2.60 -2.29
C ALA A 41 -21.45 -1.68 -1.20
N LEU A 42 -20.65 -0.70 -0.75
CA LEU A 42 -21.02 0.26 0.30
C LEU A 42 -21.68 1.52 -0.25
N ARG A 43 -21.82 1.66 -1.57
CA ARG A 43 -22.42 2.84 -2.18
C ARG A 43 -23.87 2.97 -1.74
N PRO A 44 -24.30 4.14 -1.22
CA PRO A 44 -25.69 4.32 -0.84
C PRO A 44 -26.60 4.37 -2.08
N ALA A 45 -27.86 3.98 -1.93
CA ALA A 45 -28.87 4.04 -3.01
C ALA A 45 -29.18 5.49 -3.40
N THR A 46 -29.07 6.41 -2.46
CA THR A 46 -29.32 7.85 -2.65
C THR A 46 -28.26 8.66 -1.90
N GLY A 47 -27.95 9.83 -2.41
CA GLY A 47 -26.97 10.72 -1.80
C GLY A 47 -25.52 10.30 -2.10
N GLU A 48 -24.59 11.03 -1.53
CA GLU A 48 -23.16 10.80 -1.67
C GLU A 48 -22.61 10.01 -0.48
N GLY A 49 -21.94 8.91 -0.74
CA GLY A 49 -21.22 8.18 0.28
C GLY A 49 -19.77 8.69 0.38
N VAL A 50 -19.26 8.75 1.61
CA VAL A 50 -17.93 9.27 1.91
C VAL A 50 -17.02 8.13 2.38
N VAL A 51 -15.74 8.19 2.02
CA VAL A 51 -14.66 7.35 2.58
C VAL A 51 -13.59 8.27 3.17
N VAL A 52 -13.31 8.13 4.46
CA VAL A 52 -12.23 8.85 5.11
C VAL A 52 -10.91 8.13 4.80
N THR A 53 -9.92 8.89 4.32
CA THR A 53 -8.61 8.39 3.92
C THR A 53 -7.52 9.45 4.16
N GLN A 54 -6.29 9.15 3.77
CA GLN A 54 -5.13 10.03 3.90
C GLN A 54 -4.54 10.42 2.55
N LEU A 55 -3.82 11.55 2.49
CA LEU A 55 -3.07 11.98 1.31
C LEU A 55 -1.66 11.36 1.25
N PHE A 56 -1.08 11.01 2.40
CA PHE A 56 0.22 10.35 2.49
C PHE A 56 0.09 8.87 2.12
N THR A 57 -0.16 8.61 0.84
CA THR A 57 -0.44 7.26 0.32
C THR A 57 -0.13 7.15 -1.18
N CYS A 58 -0.17 5.93 -1.70
CA CYS A 58 -0.19 5.68 -3.13
C CYS A 58 -1.57 6.02 -3.71
N LEU A 59 -1.59 6.61 -4.91
CA LEU A 59 -2.82 6.88 -5.66
C LEU A 59 -3.73 5.64 -5.77
N THR A 60 -3.14 4.46 -5.86
CA THR A 60 -3.88 3.20 -5.99
C THR A 60 -4.70 2.81 -4.75
N ALA A 61 -4.52 3.48 -3.62
CA ALA A 61 -5.38 3.34 -2.44
C ALA A 61 -6.62 4.25 -2.53
N VAL A 62 -6.57 5.33 -3.33
CA VAL A 62 -7.68 6.32 -3.43
C VAL A 62 -8.49 6.16 -4.72
N VAL A 63 -7.87 5.75 -5.83
CA VAL A 63 -8.59 5.43 -7.08
C VAL A 63 -9.79 4.51 -6.86
N PRO A 64 -9.71 3.43 -6.05
CA PRO A 64 -10.85 2.57 -5.77
C PRO A 64 -12.05 3.28 -5.16
N ILE A 65 -11.82 4.32 -4.34
CA ILE A 65 -12.86 5.13 -3.71
C ILE A 65 -13.63 5.90 -4.79
N VAL A 66 -12.90 6.64 -5.62
CA VAL A 66 -13.48 7.45 -6.71
C VAL A 66 -14.17 6.54 -7.73
N ALA A 67 -13.53 5.43 -8.13
CA ALA A 67 -14.08 4.48 -9.08
C ALA A 67 -15.31 3.73 -8.55
N ALA A 68 -15.46 3.59 -7.24
CA ALA A 68 -16.66 3.07 -6.59
C ALA A 68 -17.81 4.10 -6.57
N GLY A 69 -17.58 5.34 -7.00
CA GLY A 69 -18.56 6.43 -6.95
C GLY A 69 -18.76 6.99 -5.52
N LEU A 70 -17.72 6.87 -4.68
CA LEU A 70 -17.65 7.41 -3.34
C LEU A 70 -16.71 8.62 -3.31
N ALA A 71 -16.91 9.50 -2.34
CA ALA A 71 -16.12 10.70 -2.16
C ALA A 71 -14.97 10.49 -1.16
N PRO A 72 -13.71 10.66 -1.53
CA PRO A 72 -12.63 10.67 -0.55
C PRO A 72 -12.69 11.94 0.29
N VAL A 73 -12.53 11.80 1.59
CA VAL A 73 -12.32 12.88 2.55
C VAL A 73 -11.03 12.60 3.30
N TYR A 74 -10.13 13.58 3.29
CA TYR A 74 -8.80 13.40 3.84
C TYR A 74 -8.73 13.90 5.29
N ARG A 75 -8.02 13.12 6.11
CA ARG A 75 -7.67 13.49 7.48
C ARG A 75 -6.16 13.37 7.66
N ASP A 76 -5.65 14.01 8.69
CA ASP A 76 -4.24 13.98 9.01
C ASP A 76 -3.79 12.59 9.45
N VAL A 77 -2.50 12.36 9.41
CA VAL A 77 -1.88 11.10 9.80
C VAL A 77 -1.21 11.23 11.15
N SER A 78 -1.07 10.11 11.85
CA SER A 78 -0.31 10.00 13.08
C SER A 78 1.18 10.25 12.82
N ALA A 79 1.78 11.07 13.65
CA ALA A 79 3.24 11.26 13.65
C ALA A 79 3.99 10.00 14.09
N ARG A 80 3.29 9.02 14.66
CA ARG A 80 3.85 7.78 15.16
C ARG A 80 3.95 6.70 14.06
N THR A 81 2.93 6.57 13.21
CA THR A 81 2.78 5.48 12.24
C THR A 81 2.72 5.94 10.78
N ALA A 82 2.45 7.23 10.53
CA ALA A 82 2.09 7.78 9.23
C ALA A 82 0.81 7.13 8.62
N SER A 83 -0.01 6.51 9.44
CA SER A 83 -1.37 6.05 9.14
C SER A 83 -2.38 7.08 9.63
N LEU A 84 -3.68 6.97 9.27
CA LEU A 84 -4.69 7.91 9.79
C LEU A 84 -4.61 8.05 11.32
N ASP A 85 -4.60 9.29 11.79
CA ASP A 85 -4.59 9.60 13.22
C ASP A 85 -5.97 9.34 13.84
N PRO A 86 -6.12 8.35 14.73
CA PRO A 86 -7.40 8.08 15.35
C PRO A 86 -7.94 9.28 16.17
N GLU A 87 -7.06 10.10 16.76
CA GLU A 87 -7.48 11.26 17.53
C GLU A 87 -8.08 12.38 16.68
N ARG A 88 -7.69 12.45 15.39
CA ARG A 88 -8.15 13.44 14.40
C ARG A 88 -9.11 12.86 13.37
N LEU A 89 -9.64 11.66 13.61
CA LEU A 89 -10.44 10.96 12.61
C LEU A 89 -11.70 11.72 12.19
N ASP A 90 -12.47 12.27 13.10
CA ASP A 90 -13.71 13.05 12.87
C ASP A 90 -14.45 12.69 11.55
N PRO A 91 -15.14 11.55 11.48
CA PRO A 91 -15.83 11.11 10.27
C PRO A 91 -17.04 11.99 9.99
N PRO A 92 -17.16 12.61 8.79
CA PRO A 92 -18.32 13.40 8.46
C PRO A 92 -19.59 12.54 8.29
N ALA A 93 -20.77 13.18 8.34
CA ALA A 93 -22.03 12.50 8.06
C ALA A 93 -21.99 11.82 6.67
N GLY A 94 -22.54 10.60 6.57
CA GLY A 94 -22.52 9.83 5.33
C GLY A 94 -21.22 9.00 5.12
N THR A 95 -20.31 8.98 6.09
CA THR A 95 -19.12 8.12 6.01
C THR A 95 -19.54 6.64 5.94
N ARG A 96 -19.08 5.96 4.89
CA ARG A 96 -19.35 4.55 4.63
C ARG A 96 -18.19 3.66 5.06
N ALA A 97 -16.97 4.19 4.92
CA ALA A 97 -15.78 3.49 5.33
C ALA A 97 -14.68 4.46 5.79
N VAL A 98 -13.79 3.95 6.61
CA VAL A 98 -12.51 4.56 7.01
C VAL A 98 -11.39 3.65 6.54
N MET A 99 -10.38 4.21 5.87
CA MET A 99 -9.21 3.46 5.41
C MET A 99 -8.21 3.34 6.55
N LEU A 100 -7.87 2.13 6.95
CA LEU A 100 -6.77 1.83 7.86
C LEU A 100 -5.56 1.38 7.02
N GLN A 101 -4.61 2.27 6.76
CA GLN A 101 -3.42 1.94 5.97
C GLN A 101 -2.23 1.62 6.87
N HIS A 102 -1.52 0.54 6.61
CA HIS A 102 -0.25 0.22 7.25
C HIS A 102 0.92 0.82 6.46
N THR A 103 1.12 2.14 6.64
CA THR A 103 2.16 2.89 5.92
C THR A 103 3.55 2.31 6.20
N TYR A 104 4.36 2.10 5.17
CA TYR A 104 5.66 1.42 5.22
C TYR A 104 5.62 -0.06 5.67
N GLY A 105 4.47 -0.59 6.01
CA GLY A 105 4.31 -1.91 6.63
C GLY A 105 4.37 -1.88 8.16
N ILE A 106 4.23 -0.70 8.76
CA ILE A 106 4.08 -0.53 10.21
C ILE A 106 2.66 -0.91 10.59
N VAL A 107 2.51 -1.96 11.39
CA VAL A 107 1.24 -2.35 12.02
C VAL A 107 1.32 -1.96 13.48
N ASP A 108 0.44 -1.08 13.91
CA ASP A 108 0.27 -0.65 15.30
C ASP A 108 -1.14 -1.03 15.75
N ASP A 109 -1.23 -2.08 16.54
CA ASP A 109 -2.50 -2.65 16.94
C ASP A 109 -3.32 -1.66 17.78
N ALA A 110 -2.67 -0.89 18.67
CA ALA A 110 -3.36 0.04 19.56
C ALA A 110 -3.99 1.23 18.81
N GLU A 111 -3.22 1.88 17.90
CA GLU A 111 -3.79 2.95 17.06
C GLU A 111 -4.85 2.40 16.10
N SER A 112 -4.66 1.18 15.58
CA SER A 112 -5.60 0.56 14.67
C SER A 112 -6.93 0.19 15.35
N GLU A 113 -6.89 -0.34 16.58
CA GLU A 113 -8.06 -0.65 17.38
C GLU A 113 -8.85 0.62 17.73
N GLU A 114 -8.17 1.69 18.13
CA GLU A 114 -8.82 2.98 18.43
C GLU A 114 -9.44 3.60 17.17
N LEU A 115 -8.76 3.53 16.02
CA LEU A 115 -9.32 3.97 14.74
C LEU A 115 -10.59 3.18 14.39
N ALA A 116 -10.54 1.85 14.51
CA ALA A 116 -11.68 0.99 14.24
C ALA A 116 -12.85 1.28 15.18
N ARG A 117 -12.60 1.44 16.46
CA ARG A 117 -13.61 1.80 17.45
C ARG A 117 -14.33 3.12 17.10
N ARG A 118 -13.59 4.14 16.68
CA ARG A 118 -14.16 5.44 16.26
C ARG A 118 -14.93 5.35 14.95
N ALA A 119 -14.41 4.60 13.98
CA ALA A 119 -15.09 4.37 12.71
C ALA A 119 -16.44 3.65 12.93
N HIS A 120 -16.45 2.57 13.71
CA HIS A 120 -17.65 1.82 14.05
C HIS A 120 -18.65 2.66 14.85
N ALA A 121 -18.19 3.50 15.78
CA ALA A 121 -19.05 4.43 16.51
C ALA A 121 -19.76 5.45 15.59
N ALA A 122 -19.14 5.79 14.45
CA ALA A 122 -19.74 6.63 13.41
C ALA A 122 -20.59 5.84 12.39
N GLY A 123 -20.73 4.52 12.55
CA GLY A 123 -21.45 3.63 11.64
C GLY A 123 -20.72 3.35 10.33
N ALA A 124 -19.40 3.59 10.27
CA ALA A 124 -18.56 3.33 9.11
C ALA A 124 -17.83 1.99 9.25
N LEU A 125 -17.59 1.29 8.13
CA LEU A 125 -16.72 0.11 8.11
C LEU A 125 -15.24 0.52 8.11
N VAL A 126 -14.38 -0.37 8.59
CA VAL A 126 -12.93 -0.26 8.47
C VAL A 126 -12.43 -1.10 7.31
N VAL A 127 -11.82 -0.44 6.33
CA VAL A 127 -11.13 -1.10 5.20
C VAL A 127 -9.63 -0.96 5.42
N GLU A 128 -9.00 -2.07 5.79
CA GLU A 128 -7.56 -2.15 6.05
C GLU A 128 -6.80 -2.31 4.73
N ASP A 129 -5.84 -1.43 4.49
CA ASP A 129 -4.89 -1.51 3.37
C ASP A 129 -3.56 -2.10 3.85
N SER A 130 -3.44 -3.42 3.75
CA SER A 130 -2.24 -4.19 4.04
C SER A 130 -1.33 -4.36 2.81
N ALA A 131 -1.37 -3.41 1.85
CA ALA A 131 -0.55 -3.50 0.64
C ALA A 131 0.97 -3.44 0.93
N HIS A 132 1.39 -2.94 2.07
CA HIS A 132 2.79 -2.89 2.51
C HIS A 132 3.16 -4.03 3.47
N CYS A 133 2.22 -4.87 3.85
CA CYS A 133 2.44 -5.98 4.80
C CYS A 133 1.55 -7.17 4.45
N VAL A 134 2.04 -8.12 3.67
CA VAL A 134 1.28 -9.32 3.30
C VAL A 134 1.03 -10.19 4.54
N CYS A 135 -0.20 -10.72 4.69
CA CYS A 135 -0.62 -11.60 5.79
C CYS A 135 -0.52 -10.97 7.19
N ARG A 136 -0.26 -9.67 7.31
CA ARG A 136 -0.25 -8.95 8.58
C ARG A 136 -1.48 -8.04 8.62
N MET A 137 -2.28 -8.22 9.67
CA MET A 137 -3.53 -7.51 9.93
C MET A 137 -3.46 -6.96 11.34
N ALA A 138 -4.02 -5.78 11.56
CA ALA A 138 -4.14 -5.21 12.90
C ALA A 138 -5.14 -6.03 13.73
N ARG A 139 -4.83 -6.19 15.01
CA ARG A 139 -5.62 -7.01 15.94
C ARG A 139 -5.96 -6.24 17.19
N ASP A 140 -7.09 -6.60 17.79
CA ASP A 140 -7.50 -6.12 19.10
C ASP A 140 -6.77 -6.88 20.23
N ALA A 141 -7.04 -6.50 21.46
CA ALA A 141 -6.46 -7.13 22.65
C ALA A 141 -6.83 -8.62 22.82
N SER A 142 -7.88 -9.11 22.14
CA SER A 142 -8.26 -10.53 22.13
C SER A 142 -7.54 -11.32 21.01
N GLY A 143 -6.85 -10.64 20.12
CA GLY A 143 -6.16 -11.22 18.98
C GLY A 143 -7.02 -11.32 17.71
N GLU A 144 -8.24 -10.76 17.73
CA GLU A 144 -9.12 -10.74 16.56
C GLU A 144 -8.80 -9.58 15.62
N PRO A 145 -8.95 -9.75 14.29
CA PRO A 145 -8.76 -8.65 13.33
C PRO A 145 -9.73 -7.49 13.58
N VAL A 146 -9.22 -6.26 13.64
CA VAL A 146 -10.03 -5.06 13.89
C VAL A 146 -10.80 -4.56 12.66
N ALA A 147 -10.39 -4.97 11.47
CA ALA A 147 -10.98 -4.51 10.22
C ALA A 147 -12.21 -5.34 9.82
N ASP A 148 -13.14 -4.67 9.09
CA ASP A 148 -14.26 -5.33 8.43
C ASP A 148 -13.83 -5.97 7.10
N VAL A 149 -12.86 -5.35 6.42
CA VAL A 149 -12.28 -5.83 5.16
C VAL A 149 -10.79 -5.56 5.21
N SER A 150 -9.95 -6.56 4.89
CA SER A 150 -8.51 -6.37 4.76
C SER A 150 -8.04 -6.68 3.34
N VAL A 151 -7.27 -5.77 2.75
CA VAL A 151 -6.82 -5.82 1.35
C VAL A 151 -5.31 -6.00 1.28
N HIS A 152 -4.86 -7.12 0.71
CA HIS A 152 -3.45 -7.48 0.58
C HIS A 152 -3.01 -7.38 -0.89
N SER A 153 -1.82 -6.81 -1.13
CA SER A 153 -1.29 -6.61 -2.48
C SER A 153 -0.07 -7.47 -2.76
N PHE A 154 -0.08 -8.11 -3.93
CA PHE A 154 1.04 -8.85 -4.49
C PHE A 154 1.61 -8.13 -5.74
N GLY A 155 1.35 -6.82 -5.84
CA GLY A 155 1.71 -5.98 -6.98
C GLY A 155 3.21 -5.70 -7.09
N VAL A 156 3.53 -4.79 -8.01
CA VAL A 156 4.89 -4.29 -8.22
C VAL A 156 5.39 -3.61 -6.94
N GLU A 157 6.65 -3.84 -6.56
CA GLU A 157 7.30 -3.24 -5.39
C GLU A 157 6.65 -3.59 -4.04
N LYS A 158 6.00 -4.73 -3.95
CA LYS A 158 5.46 -5.27 -2.71
C LYS A 158 6.35 -6.40 -2.17
N ILE A 159 6.06 -6.84 -0.95
CA ILE A 159 6.87 -7.89 -0.29
C ILE A 159 6.86 -9.18 -1.12
N LEU A 160 5.72 -9.56 -1.71
CA LEU A 160 5.66 -10.68 -2.66
C LEU A 160 5.96 -10.21 -4.08
N PRO A 161 7.03 -10.70 -4.74
CA PRO A 161 7.48 -10.19 -6.05
C PRO A 161 6.71 -10.81 -7.22
N THR A 162 5.38 -10.83 -7.18
CA THR A 162 4.55 -11.44 -8.24
C THR A 162 4.16 -10.48 -9.35
N HIS A 163 4.22 -9.17 -9.10
CA HIS A 163 3.84 -8.03 -9.95
C HIS A 163 2.34 -7.85 -10.16
N PHE A 164 1.54 -8.92 -10.10
CA PHE A 164 0.09 -8.91 -10.17
C PHE A 164 -0.47 -9.76 -9.04
N GLY A 165 -1.73 -9.49 -8.72
CA GLY A 165 -2.46 -10.18 -7.68
C GLY A 165 -2.72 -9.33 -6.46
N GLY A 166 -3.68 -9.77 -5.72
CA GLY A 166 -4.05 -9.32 -4.40
C GLY A 166 -5.08 -10.29 -3.83
N ALA A 167 -5.36 -10.12 -2.57
CA ALA A 167 -6.41 -10.85 -1.88
C ALA A 167 -7.18 -9.91 -0.96
N VAL A 168 -8.45 -10.19 -0.78
CA VAL A 168 -9.34 -9.48 0.13
C VAL A 168 -9.88 -10.48 1.14
N TRP A 169 -9.66 -10.21 2.40
CA TRP A 169 -10.33 -10.88 3.49
C TRP A 169 -11.55 -10.07 3.91
N VAL A 170 -12.66 -10.75 4.18
CA VAL A 170 -13.90 -10.12 4.67
C VAL A 170 -14.23 -10.70 6.02
N ASN A 171 -14.29 -9.87 7.03
CA ASN A 171 -14.64 -10.26 8.38
C ASN A 171 -16.07 -10.83 8.41
N PRO A 172 -16.24 -12.12 8.76
CA PRO A 172 -17.58 -12.71 8.81
C PRO A 172 -18.48 -12.06 9.89
N ALA A 173 -17.90 -11.44 10.92
CA ALA A 173 -18.63 -10.72 11.96
C ALA A 173 -19.07 -9.30 11.54
N SER A 174 -18.56 -8.77 10.42
CA SER A 174 -18.95 -7.44 9.94
C SER A 174 -20.42 -7.39 9.54
N PRO A 175 -21.14 -6.31 9.90
CA PRO A 175 -22.58 -6.18 9.62
C PRO A 175 -22.92 -6.16 8.11
N LEU A 176 -21.97 -5.80 7.24
CA LEU A 176 -22.14 -5.77 5.78
C LEU A 176 -21.33 -6.87 5.07
N SER A 177 -20.84 -7.87 5.82
CA SER A 177 -20.01 -8.96 5.27
C SER A 177 -20.66 -9.65 4.07
N GLY A 178 -21.94 -10.00 4.13
CA GLY A 178 -22.68 -10.63 3.04
C GLY A 178 -22.66 -9.80 1.76
N LEU A 179 -22.91 -8.50 1.87
CA LEU A 179 -22.93 -7.58 0.73
C LEU A 179 -21.56 -7.45 0.05
N VAL A 180 -20.48 -7.33 0.85
CA VAL A 180 -19.11 -7.25 0.35
C VAL A 180 -18.67 -8.57 -0.29
N ARG A 181 -19.00 -9.71 0.35
CA ARG A 181 -18.69 -11.06 -0.18
C ARG A 181 -19.39 -11.31 -1.51
N ASP A 182 -20.66 -10.92 -1.64
CA ASP A 182 -21.41 -11.06 -2.89
C ASP A 182 -20.80 -10.23 -4.01
N ALA A 183 -20.38 -8.99 -3.74
CA ALA A 183 -19.71 -8.14 -4.72
C ALA A 183 -18.36 -8.73 -5.18
N LEU A 184 -17.56 -9.28 -4.26
CA LEU A 184 -16.28 -9.91 -4.58
C LEU A 184 -16.49 -11.24 -5.33
N ALA A 185 -17.47 -12.03 -4.95
CA ALA A 185 -17.80 -13.30 -5.63
C ALA A 185 -18.35 -13.11 -7.04
N ALA A 186 -18.99 -11.96 -7.30
CA ALA A 186 -19.52 -11.59 -8.62
C ALA A 186 -18.47 -11.07 -9.60
N LEU A 187 -17.21 -10.88 -9.17
CA LEU A 187 -16.15 -10.37 -10.04
C LEU A 187 -15.94 -11.31 -11.24
N PRO A 188 -15.90 -10.77 -12.48
CA PRO A 188 -15.63 -11.56 -13.67
C PRO A 188 -14.19 -12.04 -13.72
N GLU A 189 -13.95 -13.09 -14.50
CA GLU A 189 -12.60 -13.53 -14.81
C GLU A 189 -11.85 -12.51 -15.68
N PRO A 190 -10.50 -12.44 -15.56
CA PRO A 190 -9.71 -11.61 -16.44
C PRO A 190 -9.81 -12.15 -17.88
N SER A 191 -9.81 -11.25 -18.87
CA SER A 191 -9.73 -11.67 -20.27
C SER A 191 -8.40 -12.39 -20.53
N GLY A 192 -8.40 -13.32 -21.50
CA GLY A 192 -7.19 -14.02 -21.91
C GLY A 192 -6.06 -13.06 -22.36
N ARG A 193 -6.41 -11.88 -22.90
CA ARG A 193 -5.45 -10.82 -23.21
C ARG A 193 -4.80 -10.26 -21.93
N LEU A 194 -5.58 -9.99 -20.89
CA LEU A 194 -5.06 -9.44 -19.64
C LEU A 194 -4.15 -10.46 -18.93
N ASP A 195 -4.54 -11.73 -18.92
CA ASP A 195 -3.70 -12.80 -18.36
C ASP A 195 -2.38 -12.96 -19.16
N ALA A 196 -2.44 -12.88 -20.50
CA ALA A 196 -1.24 -12.92 -21.34
C ALA A 196 -0.30 -11.72 -21.08
N LEU A 197 -0.84 -10.52 -20.84
CA LEU A 197 -0.06 -9.34 -20.46
C LEU A 197 0.64 -9.57 -19.10
N ALA A 198 -0.06 -10.11 -18.13
CA ALA A 198 0.52 -10.42 -16.82
C ALA A 198 1.69 -11.41 -16.92
N ARG A 199 1.54 -12.47 -17.71
CA ARG A 199 2.57 -13.50 -17.95
C ARG A 199 3.85 -12.92 -18.55
N ARG A 200 3.74 -11.96 -19.46
CA ARG A 200 4.88 -11.33 -20.17
C ARG A 200 5.53 -10.20 -19.39
N TYR A 201 4.82 -9.57 -18.48
CA TYR A 201 5.24 -8.34 -17.80
C TYR A 201 6.66 -8.39 -17.21
N ARG A 202 7.01 -9.50 -16.53
CA ARG A 202 8.35 -9.66 -15.94
C ARG A 202 9.44 -9.73 -16.99
N THR A 203 9.21 -10.44 -18.08
CA THR A 203 10.17 -10.58 -19.17
C THR A 203 10.34 -9.27 -19.92
N GLU A 204 9.24 -8.57 -20.21
CA GLU A 204 9.25 -7.26 -20.85
C GLU A 204 10.02 -6.23 -20.02
N ASN A 205 9.78 -6.16 -18.69
CA ASN A 205 10.51 -5.26 -17.82
C ASN A 205 12.00 -5.61 -17.73
N ARG A 206 12.36 -6.89 -17.72
CA ARG A 206 13.76 -7.32 -17.76
C ARG A 206 14.45 -6.87 -19.05
N VAL A 207 13.80 -7.03 -20.20
CA VAL A 207 14.34 -6.56 -21.49
C VAL A 207 14.50 -5.04 -21.48
N LEU A 208 13.48 -4.31 -21.02
CA LEU A 208 13.54 -2.85 -20.93
C LEU A 208 14.65 -2.35 -20.01
N ALA A 209 14.93 -3.05 -18.92
CA ALA A 209 15.99 -2.67 -17.98
C ALA A 209 17.42 -2.78 -18.57
N HIS A 210 17.62 -3.56 -19.64
CA HIS A 210 18.92 -3.66 -20.33
C HIS A 210 19.10 -2.62 -21.43
N LEU A 211 18.09 -1.80 -21.72
CA LEU A 211 18.15 -0.74 -22.74
C LEU A 211 18.65 0.59 -22.12
N PRO A 212 19.29 1.46 -22.90
CA PRO A 212 19.58 2.83 -22.46
C PRO A 212 18.31 3.52 -21.96
N ALA A 213 18.41 4.30 -20.88
CA ALA A 213 17.26 4.85 -20.15
C ALA A 213 16.24 5.60 -21.05
N GLY A 214 16.70 6.43 -21.99
CA GLY A 214 15.82 7.15 -22.92
C GLY A 214 15.08 6.23 -23.89
N VAL A 215 15.74 5.17 -24.40
CA VAL A 215 15.13 4.15 -25.27
C VAL A 215 14.11 3.32 -24.50
N SER A 216 14.49 2.87 -23.31
CA SER A 216 13.61 2.12 -22.40
C SER A 216 12.33 2.90 -22.09
N ALA A 217 12.45 4.18 -21.71
CA ALA A 217 11.31 5.04 -21.38
C ALA A 217 10.39 5.25 -22.60
N SER A 218 10.96 5.48 -23.79
CA SER A 218 10.19 5.69 -25.02
C SER A 218 9.47 4.43 -25.45
N LEU A 219 10.14 3.28 -25.42
CA LEU A 219 9.55 2.00 -25.76
C LEU A 219 8.45 1.60 -24.76
N ARG A 220 8.67 1.80 -23.45
CA ARG A 220 7.67 1.57 -22.43
C ARG A 220 6.41 2.41 -22.68
N ARG A 221 6.55 3.71 -22.99
CA ARG A 221 5.42 4.58 -23.35
C ARG A 221 4.65 4.03 -24.55
N ALA A 222 5.35 3.64 -25.61
CA ALA A 222 4.71 3.06 -26.81
C ALA A 222 3.97 1.73 -26.50
N LEU A 223 4.56 0.84 -25.71
CA LEU A 223 3.92 -0.41 -25.29
C LEU A 223 2.68 -0.19 -24.42
N VAL A 224 2.74 0.78 -23.50
CA VAL A 224 1.59 1.14 -22.66
C VAL A 224 0.49 1.82 -23.49
N SER A 225 0.83 2.78 -24.36
CA SER A 225 -0.16 3.49 -25.18
C SER A 225 -0.86 2.57 -26.20
N SER A 226 -0.16 1.57 -26.73
CA SER A 226 -0.76 0.54 -27.59
C SER A 226 -1.54 -0.54 -26.85
N GLY A 227 -1.51 -0.53 -25.53
CA GLY A 227 -2.09 -1.55 -24.66
C GLY A 227 -1.37 -2.92 -24.76
N ALA A 228 -0.12 -2.93 -25.23
CA ALA A 228 0.72 -4.12 -25.25
C ALA A 228 1.40 -4.40 -23.92
N MET A 229 1.48 -3.41 -23.02
CA MET A 229 1.97 -3.55 -21.65
C MET A 229 0.97 -2.94 -20.66
N GLU A 230 0.73 -3.63 -19.55
CA GLU A 230 -0.12 -3.13 -18.46
C GLU A 230 0.70 -2.22 -17.54
N PRO A 231 0.35 -0.93 -17.37
CA PRO A 231 1.09 -0.04 -16.48
C PRO A 231 0.80 -0.37 -15.00
N ALA A 232 1.76 -0.05 -14.12
CA ALA A 232 1.53 -0.10 -12.68
C ALA A 232 0.41 0.85 -12.24
N VAL A 233 0.44 2.09 -12.76
CA VAL A 233 -0.61 3.10 -12.65
C VAL A 233 -0.82 3.72 -14.04
N SER A 234 -2.07 3.73 -14.52
CA SER A 234 -2.42 4.31 -15.81
C SER A 234 -2.72 5.81 -15.72
N GLU A 235 -2.68 6.52 -16.86
CA GLU A 235 -3.11 7.92 -16.89
C GLU A 235 -4.59 8.09 -16.54
N GLN A 236 -5.43 7.13 -16.90
CA GLN A 236 -6.85 7.15 -16.56
C GLN A 236 -7.02 7.10 -15.03
N GLU A 237 -6.29 6.20 -14.36
CA GLU A 237 -6.29 6.15 -12.89
C GLU A 237 -5.81 7.48 -12.30
N ARG A 238 -4.78 8.11 -12.85
CA ARG A 238 -4.30 9.43 -12.40
C ARG A 238 -5.31 10.58 -12.64
N ARG A 239 -6.34 10.35 -13.45
CA ARG A 239 -7.47 11.27 -13.68
C ARG A 239 -8.73 10.89 -12.91
N GLY A 240 -8.66 9.92 -12.00
CA GLY A 240 -9.78 9.49 -11.18
C GLY A 240 -10.72 8.48 -11.84
N ALA A 241 -10.33 7.90 -12.98
CA ALA A 241 -11.14 6.89 -13.66
C ALA A 241 -10.47 5.52 -13.60
N ALA A 242 -11.24 4.45 -13.33
CA ALA A 242 -10.71 3.09 -13.43
C ALA A 242 -10.32 2.77 -14.88
N ALA A 243 -9.09 2.33 -15.09
CA ALA A 243 -8.64 1.92 -16.42
C ALA A 243 -9.40 0.69 -16.95
N ARG A 244 -9.87 -0.14 -16.04
CA ARG A 244 -10.69 -1.35 -16.29
C ARG A 244 -11.62 -1.58 -15.12
N GLY A 245 -12.73 -2.29 -15.37
CA GLY A 245 -13.55 -2.86 -14.29
C GLY A 245 -12.75 -3.85 -13.45
N PRO A 246 -13.10 -4.04 -12.19
CA PRO A 246 -12.46 -5.00 -11.32
C PRO A 246 -12.70 -6.43 -11.81
N VAL A 247 -11.65 -7.27 -11.72
CA VAL A 247 -11.69 -8.69 -12.10
C VAL A 247 -11.01 -9.54 -11.02
N ARG A 248 -11.43 -10.80 -10.90
CA ARG A 248 -10.82 -11.79 -10.02
C ARG A 248 -9.41 -12.17 -10.53
N ALA A 249 -8.62 -12.84 -9.70
CA ALA A 249 -7.33 -13.36 -10.12
C ALA A 249 -7.51 -14.51 -11.10
N SER A 250 -6.60 -14.64 -12.09
CA SER A 250 -6.52 -15.87 -12.89
C SER A 250 -5.85 -16.99 -12.08
N ALA A 251 -6.05 -18.23 -12.48
CA ALA A 251 -5.36 -19.38 -11.87
C ALA A 251 -3.83 -19.17 -11.86
N TRP A 252 -3.27 -18.65 -12.96
CA TRP A 252 -1.83 -18.35 -13.04
C TRP A 252 -1.37 -17.31 -12.02
N VAL A 253 -2.15 -16.24 -11.81
CA VAL A 253 -1.83 -15.23 -10.78
C VAL A 253 -1.85 -15.85 -9.39
N CYS A 254 -2.84 -16.69 -9.09
CA CYS A 254 -2.93 -17.41 -7.80
C CYS A 254 -1.77 -18.38 -7.59
N GLU A 255 -1.39 -19.16 -8.60
CA GLU A 255 -0.23 -20.07 -8.56
C GLU A 255 1.07 -19.30 -8.28
N ARG A 256 1.26 -18.15 -8.94
CA ARG A 256 2.41 -17.28 -8.74
C ARG A 256 2.46 -16.70 -7.33
N ALA A 257 1.32 -16.24 -6.80
CA ALA A 257 1.22 -15.73 -5.44
C ALA A 257 1.48 -16.83 -4.40
N LEU A 258 0.90 -18.02 -4.60
CA LEU A 258 1.12 -19.17 -3.73
C LEU A 258 2.58 -19.60 -3.69
N ALA A 259 3.25 -19.67 -4.86
CA ALA A 259 4.67 -19.97 -4.92
C ALA A 259 5.54 -18.91 -4.23
N ALA A 260 5.17 -17.63 -4.31
CA ALA A 260 5.90 -16.56 -3.64
C ALA A 260 5.68 -16.55 -2.11
N LEU A 261 4.49 -16.95 -1.64
CA LEU A 261 4.19 -17.09 -0.21
C LEU A 261 5.11 -18.09 0.50
N ALA A 262 5.62 -19.10 -0.19
CA ALA A 262 6.56 -20.06 0.37
C ALA A 262 7.88 -19.41 0.84
N GLY A 263 8.28 -18.27 0.24
CA GLY A 263 9.49 -17.53 0.62
C GLY A 263 9.19 -16.31 1.52
N LEU A 264 7.95 -16.13 2.00
CA LEU A 264 7.57 -14.93 2.76
C LEU A 264 8.33 -14.82 4.08
N ASP A 265 8.52 -15.92 4.81
CA ASP A 265 9.18 -15.92 6.13
C ASP A 265 10.65 -15.49 6.01
N GLU A 266 11.35 -15.94 4.96
CA GLU A 266 12.72 -15.53 4.66
C GLU A 266 12.79 -14.05 4.26
N ALA A 267 11.85 -13.59 3.42
CA ALA A 267 11.78 -12.19 3.01
C ALA A 267 11.47 -11.27 4.18
N GLU A 268 10.62 -11.68 5.11
CA GLU A 268 10.34 -10.93 6.33
C GLU A 268 11.50 -10.95 7.32
N ALA A 269 12.19 -12.08 7.48
CA ALA A 269 13.38 -12.18 8.34
C ALA A 269 14.49 -11.23 7.86
N LEU A 270 14.75 -11.19 6.55
CA LEU A 270 15.72 -10.26 5.95
C LEU A 270 15.33 -8.79 6.20
N ARG A 271 14.04 -8.46 6.14
CA ARG A 271 13.54 -7.12 6.41
C ARG A 271 13.66 -6.74 7.88
N ARG A 272 13.37 -7.66 8.80
CA ARG A 272 13.59 -7.44 10.25
C ARG A 272 15.07 -7.20 10.55
N GLU A 273 15.98 -8.01 9.99
CA GLU A 273 17.43 -7.81 10.08
C GLU A 273 17.85 -6.42 9.56
N THR A 274 17.30 -6.02 8.43
CA THR A 274 17.59 -4.71 7.82
C THR A 274 17.11 -3.56 8.72
N VAL A 275 15.89 -3.64 9.25
CA VAL A 275 15.31 -2.64 10.16
C VAL A 275 16.13 -2.53 11.44
N GLU A 276 16.53 -3.66 12.03
CA GLU A 276 17.37 -3.67 13.22
C GLU A 276 18.73 -3.00 12.98
N ALA A 277 19.33 -3.27 11.82
CA ALA A 277 20.58 -2.64 11.44
C ALA A 277 20.44 -1.12 11.25
N TYR A 278 19.30 -0.64 10.71
CA TYR A 278 19.01 0.80 10.64
C TYR A 278 18.82 1.42 12.02
N ARG A 279 18.05 0.78 12.92
CA ARG A 279 17.86 1.24 14.30
C ARG A 279 19.23 1.45 14.97
N ALA A 280 20.12 0.46 14.85
CA ALA A 280 21.46 0.53 15.44
C ALA A 280 22.35 1.60 14.77
N ALA A 281 22.30 1.72 13.45
CA ALA A 281 23.20 2.62 12.72
C ALA A 281 22.74 4.07 12.67
N LEU A 282 21.44 4.35 12.70
CA LEU A 282 20.88 5.70 12.62
C LEU A 282 20.44 6.25 13.98
N GLY A 283 20.37 5.40 15.02
CA GLY A 283 20.06 5.82 16.39
C GLY A 283 21.05 6.88 16.88
N GLY A 284 20.52 8.06 17.25
CA GLY A 284 21.32 9.19 17.72
C GLY A 284 22.06 9.97 16.63
N VAL A 285 21.79 9.72 15.36
CA VAL A 285 22.29 10.54 14.23
C VAL A 285 21.40 11.77 14.13
N ASP A 286 21.98 12.95 14.34
CA ASP A 286 21.26 14.22 14.26
C ASP A 286 20.66 14.45 12.88
N GLY A 287 19.37 14.78 12.84
CA GLY A 287 18.62 14.95 11.60
C GLY A 287 18.25 13.67 10.83
N ALA A 288 18.45 12.48 11.42
CA ALA A 288 18.01 11.21 10.88
C ALA A 288 16.93 10.57 11.77
N ASP A 289 15.84 11.32 12.02
CA ASP A 289 14.70 10.82 12.77
C ASP A 289 13.96 9.72 12.00
N THR A 290 13.07 9.01 12.69
CA THR A 290 12.14 8.06 12.06
C THR A 290 10.79 8.07 12.78
N LEU A 291 9.84 7.30 12.28
CA LEU A 291 8.54 7.15 12.94
C LEU A 291 8.70 6.36 14.24
N PRO A 292 8.16 6.82 15.38
CA PRO A 292 8.29 6.15 16.68
C PRO A 292 7.92 4.66 16.65
N ALA A 293 6.82 4.30 15.98
CA ALA A 293 6.39 2.91 15.85
C ALA A 293 7.37 2.01 15.06
N ALA A 294 8.27 2.60 14.26
CA ALA A 294 9.35 1.87 13.61
C ALA A 294 10.52 1.55 14.56
N LEU A 295 10.59 2.20 15.73
CA LEU A 295 11.63 1.99 16.74
C LEU A 295 11.17 1.10 17.90
N GLU A 296 9.89 1.04 18.17
CA GLU A 296 9.33 0.38 19.34
C GLU A 296 9.14 -1.13 19.13
N GLY A 297 9.23 -1.87 20.21
CA GLY A 297 9.00 -3.32 20.21
C GLY A 297 9.94 -4.12 19.29
N PRO A 298 9.57 -5.35 18.97
CA PRO A 298 10.31 -6.18 18.02
C PRO A 298 10.31 -5.55 16.62
N SER A 299 11.42 -5.68 15.89
CA SER A 299 11.55 -5.14 14.53
C SER A 299 10.50 -5.72 13.60
N GLN A 300 9.72 -4.85 12.97
CA GLN A 300 8.72 -5.24 11.98
C GLN A 300 9.37 -5.40 10.59
N PRO A 301 8.86 -6.30 9.73
CA PRO A 301 9.37 -6.50 8.37
C PRO A 301 8.83 -5.40 7.45
N LEU A 302 9.39 -4.19 7.53
CA LEU A 302 8.92 -3.03 6.79
C LEU A 302 9.13 -3.21 5.27
N LEU A 303 8.26 -2.62 4.47
CA LEU A 303 8.45 -2.51 3.03
C LEU A 303 9.56 -1.52 2.68
N ARG A 304 9.58 -0.40 3.39
CA ARG A 304 10.61 0.65 3.36
C ARG A 304 10.89 1.13 4.78
N TYR A 305 12.11 1.53 5.06
CA TYR A 305 12.46 2.16 6.33
C TYR A 305 12.36 3.69 6.19
N PRO A 306 11.47 4.38 6.91
CA PRO A 306 11.34 5.83 6.81
C PRO A 306 12.48 6.53 7.56
N VAL A 307 13.09 7.52 6.93
CA VAL A 307 13.98 8.50 7.56
C VAL A 307 13.35 9.88 7.40
N LEU A 308 13.22 10.60 8.50
CA LEU A 308 12.68 11.96 8.54
C LEU A 308 13.85 12.93 8.64
N ALA A 309 14.20 13.57 7.53
CA ALA A 309 15.24 14.58 7.47
C ALA A 309 14.72 15.94 8.01
N PRO A 310 15.60 16.89 8.34
CA PRO A 310 15.20 18.19 8.85
C PRO A 310 14.33 19.01 7.90
N ASP A 311 14.56 18.87 6.60
CA ASP A 311 13.83 19.58 5.54
C ASP A 311 13.86 18.81 4.21
N THR A 312 13.16 19.35 3.22
CA THR A 312 13.05 18.75 1.88
C THR A 312 14.41 18.60 1.18
N ARG A 313 15.31 19.57 1.31
CA ARG A 313 16.64 19.53 0.68
C ARG A 313 17.49 18.42 1.30
N ALA A 314 17.43 18.28 2.62
CA ALA A 314 18.11 17.21 3.32
C ALA A 314 17.55 15.83 2.92
N ALA A 315 16.21 15.68 2.83
CA ALA A 315 15.57 14.46 2.36
C ALA A 315 16.01 14.10 0.93
N ASP A 316 16.08 15.09 0.02
CA ASP A 316 16.55 14.88 -1.34
C ASP A 316 18.03 14.46 -1.41
N ARG A 317 18.90 15.07 -0.58
CA ARG A 317 20.31 14.65 -0.46
C ARG A 317 20.43 13.21 0.08
N VAL A 318 19.61 12.84 1.06
CA VAL A 318 19.56 11.47 1.60
C VAL A 318 19.20 10.48 0.49
N VAL A 319 18.11 10.74 -0.24
CA VAL A 319 17.69 9.88 -1.37
C VAL A 319 18.82 9.76 -2.42
N ALA A 320 19.38 10.88 -2.85
CA ALA A 320 20.46 10.92 -3.84
C ALA A 320 21.73 10.18 -3.34
N GLY A 321 22.11 10.37 -2.08
CA GLY A 321 23.26 9.70 -1.46
C GLY A 321 23.10 8.19 -1.41
N VAL A 322 21.94 7.71 -0.99
CA VAL A 322 21.64 6.26 -0.93
C VAL A 322 21.59 5.65 -2.33
N CYS A 323 21.00 6.36 -3.31
CA CYS A 323 21.01 5.91 -4.71
C CYS A 323 22.44 5.87 -5.28
N SER A 324 23.29 6.84 -4.96
CA SER A 324 24.69 6.89 -5.37
C SER A 324 25.53 5.77 -4.75
N ALA A 325 25.12 5.27 -3.58
CA ALA A 325 25.71 4.09 -2.93
C ALA A 325 25.26 2.75 -3.55
N GLY A 326 24.51 2.78 -4.68
CA GLY A 326 24.01 1.61 -5.40
C GLY A 326 22.83 0.93 -4.75
N LEU A 327 22.06 1.65 -3.92
CA LEU A 327 20.85 1.18 -3.28
C LEU A 327 19.64 1.96 -3.80
N PHE A 328 18.44 1.43 -3.64
CA PHE A 328 17.22 2.11 -4.04
C PHE A 328 16.62 2.89 -2.88
N ALA A 329 16.41 4.19 -3.07
CA ALA A 329 15.69 5.05 -2.13
C ALA A 329 14.78 6.02 -2.90
N GLU A 330 13.73 6.47 -2.26
CA GLU A 330 12.76 7.39 -2.87
C GLU A 330 12.10 8.31 -1.83
N ALA A 331 11.56 9.42 -2.27
CA ALA A 331 10.81 10.34 -1.41
C ALA A 331 9.33 9.91 -1.35
N TRP A 332 8.98 8.96 -0.52
CA TRP A 332 7.60 8.55 -0.29
C TRP A 332 6.92 9.44 0.77
N TYR A 333 5.81 10.06 0.51
CA TYR A 333 5.12 10.21 -0.78
C TYR A 333 5.26 11.64 -1.27
N ARG A 334 6.24 11.88 -2.11
CA ARG A 334 6.42 13.15 -2.79
C ARG A 334 6.56 12.90 -4.29
N PRO A 335 5.55 13.21 -5.10
CA PRO A 335 4.31 13.87 -4.69
C PRO A 335 3.38 12.96 -3.84
N GLU A 336 2.51 13.60 -3.05
CA GLU A 336 1.38 12.92 -2.41
C GLU A 336 0.52 12.17 -3.42
N LEU A 337 -0.25 11.17 -2.96
CA LEU A 337 -0.97 10.27 -3.85
C LEU A 337 -0.04 9.71 -4.94
N GLY A 338 1.13 9.19 -4.53
CA GLY A 338 2.19 8.75 -5.44
C GLY A 338 1.70 7.84 -6.59
N PRO A 339 2.08 8.09 -7.84
CA PRO A 339 3.01 9.06 -8.39
C PRO A 339 2.41 10.44 -8.74
N GLY A 340 1.39 10.87 -8.04
CA GLY A 340 0.68 12.13 -8.21
C GLY A 340 -0.52 12.04 -9.15
N VAL A 341 -1.52 12.88 -8.88
CA VAL A 341 -2.76 12.99 -9.67
C VAL A 341 -2.58 13.89 -10.89
N LEU A 342 -3.38 13.67 -11.92
CA LEU A 342 -3.49 14.56 -13.09
C LEU A 342 -4.78 15.42 -13.03
N ASP A 343 -5.71 15.08 -12.16
CA ASP A 343 -6.94 15.83 -11.91
C ASP A 343 -7.21 15.85 -10.40
N ALA A 344 -6.76 16.91 -9.73
CA ALA A 344 -6.91 17.07 -8.29
C ALA A 344 -8.39 17.19 -7.87
N ALA A 345 -9.25 17.71 -8.75
CA ALA A 345 -10.69 17.87 -8.46
C ALA A 345 -11.40 16.52 -8.42
N ALA A 346 -11.05 15.59 -9.32
CA ALA A 346 -11.60 14.24 -9.32
C ALA A 346 -11.29 13.48 -8.02
N PHE A 347 -10.14 13.77 -7.41
CA PHE A 347 -9.72 13.19 -6.12
C PHE A 347 -10.10 14.06 -4.91
N ARG A 348 -10.78 15.18 -5.12
CA ARG A 348 -11.12 16.13 -4.04
C ARG A 348 -9.93 16.52 -3.15
N VAL A 349 -8.76 16.64 -3.76
CA VAL A 349 -7.56 17.05 -3.02
C VAL A 349 -7.79 18.44 -2.43
N PRO A 350 -7.73 18.61 -1.09
CA PRO A 350 -8.05 19.89 -0.46
C PRO A 350 -6.99 20.92 -0.81
N SER A 351 -7.42 22.17 -1.10
CA SER A 351 -6.51 23.31 -1.25
C SER A 351 -6.05 23.87 0.10
N ASP A 352 -6.91 23.83 1.12
CA ASP A 352 -6.53 24.15 2.50
C ASP A 352 -5.90 22.94 3.17
N ARG A 353 -4.66 23.11 3.63
CA ARG A 353 -3.83 22.09 4.29
C ARG A 353 -3.69 22.33 5.79
N SER A 354 -4.34 23.35 6.34
CA SER A 354 -4.21 23.71 7.76
C SER A 354 -4.58 22.58 8.72
N GLY A 355 -5.48 21.69 8.29
CA GLY A 355 -5.89 20.49 9.02
C GLY A 355 -4.96 19.27 8.86
N LEU A 356 -3.84 19.39 8.11
CA LEU A 356 -2.96 18.27 7.73
C LEU A 356 -1.47 18.51 8.08
N PRO A 357 -1.13 19.04 9.27
CA PRO A 357 0.24 19.46 9.58
C PRO A 357 1.24 18.29 9.60
N VAL A 358 0.85 17.10 10.05
CA VAL A 358 1.73 15.94 10.08
C VAL A 358 1.97 15.40 8.65
N HIS A 359 0.91 15.34 7.83
CA HIS A 359 1.02 15.00 6.42
C HIS A 359 2.03 15.93 5.71
N GLU A 360 1.88 17.25 5.83
CA GLU A 360 2.77 18.24 5.19
C GLU A 360 4.23 18.06 5.64
N ARG A 361 4.44 17.81 6.94
CA ARG A 361 5.78 17.51 7.47
C ARG A 361 6.34 16.25 6.83
N LEU A 362 5.59 15.15 6.79
CA LEU A 362 6.07 13.87 6.23
C LEU A 362 6.39 14.00 4.73
N VAL A 363 5.53 14.67 3.94
CA VAL A 363 5.80 14.94 2.53
C VAL A 363 7.12 15.71 2.34
N ALA A 364 7.37 16.70 3.19
CA ALA A 364 8.57 17.52 3.12
C ALA A 364 9.85 16.76 3.52
N THR A 365 9.78 15.90 4.51
CA THR A 365 10.98 15.39 5.22
C THR A 365 11.29 13.92 5.00
N CYS A 366 10.32 13.11 4.52
CA CYS A 366 10.51 11.67 4.46
C CYS A 366 11.37 11.21 3.28
N ALA A 367 12.36 10.38 3.59
CA ALA A 367 13.11 9.54 2.65
C ALA A 367 12.87 8.07 2.99
N ALA A 368 12.40 7.29 2.03
CA ALA A 368 12.10 5.87 2.17
C ALA A 368 13.30 5.03 1.74
N LEU A 369 13.97 4.37 2.69
CA LEU A 369 15.13 3.53 2.44
C LEU A 369 14.74 2.08 2.13
N PRO A 370 15.57 1.32 1.41
CA PRO A 370 15.29 -0.08 1.12
C PRO A 370 15.34 -0.92 2.41
N ALA A 371 14.34 -1.76 2.61
CA ALA A 371 14.26 -2.61 3.81
C ALA A 371 14.53 -4.11 3.52
N ASP A 372 15.03 -4.44 2.33
CA ASP A 372 15.30 -5.81 1.85
C ASP A 372 16.78 -6.02 1.44
N VAL A 373 17.70 -5.32 2.10
CA VAL A 373 19.13 -5.28 1.75
C VAL A 373 20.05 -5.94 2.78
N GLY A 374 19.50 -6.50 3.85
CA GLY A 374 20.23 -7.10 4.96
C GLY A 374 21.08 -6.10 5.75
N ALA A 375 21.73 -6.55 6.82
CA ALA A 375 22.51 -5.68 7.70
C ALA A 375 23.66 -4.95 7.00
N ALA A 376 24.33 -5.58 6.03
CA ALA A 376 25.41 -4.93 5.29
C ALA A 376 24.92 -3.81 4.39
N GLY A 377 23.79 -4.01 3.68
CA GLY A 377 23.15 -3.00 2.86
C GLY A 377 22.62 -1.85 3.71
N ALA A 378 21.99 -2.14 4.86
CA ALA A 378 21.50 -1.14 5.79
C ALA A 378 22.61 -0.25 6.33
N ARG A 379 23.75 -0.82 6.73
CA ARG A 379 24.92 -0.02 7.17
C ARG A 379 25.43 0.89 6.06
N ARG A 380 25.56 0.39 4.83
CA ARG A 380 25.97 1.20 3.67
C ARG A 380 24.99 2.35 3.39
N ALA A 381 23.68 2.09 3.48
CA ALA A 381 22.68 3.14 3.36
C ALA A 381 22.78 4.17 4.50
N ALA A 382 22.96 3.73 5.74
CA ALA A 382 23.13 4.60 6.90
C ALA A 382 24.38 5.48 6.80
N ASP A 383 25.51 4.96 6.25
CA ASP A 383 26.69 5.77 5.97
C ASP A 383 26.40 6.87 4.95
N ALA A 384 25.64 6.55 3.91
CA ALA A 384 25.22 7.54 2.91
C ALA A 384 24.25 8.58 3.51
N VAL A 385 23.36 8.19 4.40
CA VAL A 385 22.47 9.11 5.15
C VAL A 385 23.30 10.08 5.97
N ARG A 386 24.25 9.59 6.79
CA ARG A 386 25.13 10.43 7.62
C ARG A 386 25.92 11.44 6.77
N ALA A 387 26.51 10.98 5.66
CA ALA A 387 27.26 11.86 4.76
C ALA A 387 26.37 12.93 4.14
N ALA A 388 25.14 12.59 3.73
CA ALA A 388 24.20 13.53 3.14
C ALA A 388 23.71 14.60 4.14
N LEU A 389 23.56 14.24 5.43
CA LEU A 389 23.13 15.17 6.48
C LEU A 389 24.30 16.07 6.91
N ALA A 390 25.53 15.54 7.04
CA ALA A 390 26.71 16.33 7.41
C ALA A 390 27.09 17.36 6.32
N GLY A 391 26.91 17.08 5.04
CA GLY A 391 27.24 17.98 3.93
C GLY A 391 26.26 19.15 3.71
N GLY A 392 25.30 19.37 4.59
CA GLY A 392 24.34 20.48 4.53
C GLY A 392 24.61 21.61 5.54
N ALA A 393 25.71 21.54 6.27
CA ALA A 393 26.07 22.53 7.30
C ALA A 393 26.97 23.67 6.76
N GLU A 394 27.14 23.77 5.42
CA GLU A 394 27.88 24.90 4.78
C GLU A 394 26.95 25.93 4.14
#